data_a024a9ab8c9b08bc7a636ffe030f3f75
#
_entry.id   a024a9ab8c9b08bc7a636ffe030f3f75
#
_cell.length_a   1.000
_cell.length_b   1.000
_cell.length_c   1.000
_cell.angle_alpha   90.00
_cell.angle_beta   90.00
_cell.angle_gamma   90.00
#
_symmetry.space_group_name_H-M   'P 1'
#
loop_
_entity.id
_entity.type
_entity.pdbx_description
1 polymer ?
#
loop_
_entity_poly.entity_id
_entity_poly.type
_entity_poly.pdbx_seq_one_letter_code
_entity_poly.pdbx_strand_id
1 'polypeptide(L)'
;MTKKLEGKVALITGSGRGIGRSIALKLASEGAHVVVNDLDEAPAQEVVAAIRAAGGQAVACIGSVTAPDFAERFIGTAVSEFKGLDIIVNNAGYTWDNVVQ
;
A
#
# COMPACT_ATOMS: atom_id res chain seq x y z
N MET A 1 5.85 -22.33 -7.90
CA MET A 1 6.77 -21.54 -7.14
C MET A 1 6.10 -20.91 -5.94
N THR A 2 6.71 -20.97 -4.80
CA THR A 2 6.11 -20.46 -3.58
C THR A 2 6.26 -18.96 -3.48
N LYS A 3 5.18 -18.29 -3.13
CA LYS A 3 5.23 -16.85 -2.93
C LYS A 3 5.64 -16.57 -1.50
N LYS A 4 6.64 -15.73 -1.34
CA LYS A 4 7.25 -15.50 -0.04
C LYS A 4 6.37 -14.77 0.96
N LEU A 5 5.45 -13.95 0.46
CA LEU A 5 4.62 -13.14 1.33
C LEU A 5 3.16 -13.53 1.30
N GLU A 6 2.88 -14.74 0.87
CA GLU A 6 1.50 -15.17 0.75
C GLU A 6 0.76 -15.03 2.08
N GLY A 7 -0.37 -14.36 2.05
CA GLY A 7 -1.16 -14.15 3.25
C GLY A 7 -0.75 -12.95 4.09
N LYS A 8 0.39 -12.32 3.79
CA LYS A 8 0.78 -11.14 4.54
C LYS A 8 0.04 -9.92 4.03
N VAL A 9 -0.16 -8.95 4.91
CA VAL A 9 -0.88 -7.72 4.57
C VAL A 9 0.08 -6.55 4.65
N ALA A 10 0.22 -5.81 3.57
CA ALA A 10 1.16 -4.70 3.48
C ALA A 10 0.46 -3.39 3.24
N LEU A 11 0.83 -2.37 3.99
CA LEU A 11 0.37 -1.00 3.78
C LEU A 11 1.55 -0.22 3.19
N ILE A 12 1.33 0.50 2.10
CA ILE A 12 2.39 1.27 1.49
C ILE A 12 1.88 2.67 1.23
N THR A 13 2.48 3.67 1.85
CA THR A 13 2.07 5.05 1.64
C THR A 13 2.64 5.55 0.32
N GLY A 14 1.91 6.42 -0.36
CA GLY A 14 2.36 6.99 -1.62
C GLY A 14 2.55 5.93 -2.69
N SER A 15 1.71 4.90 -2.69
CA SER A 15 1.95 3.77 -3.58
C SER A 15 1.21 3.83 -4.91
N GLY A 16 0.59 4.97 -5.20
CA GLY A 16 -0.07 5.13 -6.48
C GLY A 16 0.88 5.47 -7.61
N ARG A 17 2.13 5.82 -7.31
CA ARG A 17 3.08 6.22 -8.34
C ARG A 17 4.52 6.02 -7.87
N GLY A 18 5.44 6.07 -8.84
CA GLY A 18 6.87 6.05 -8.56
C GLY A 18 7.35 4.82 -7.83
N ILE A 19 8.27 5.03 -6.90
CA ILE A 19 8.86 3.94 -6.14
C ILE A 19 7.83 3.19 -5.32
N GLY A 20 6.88 3.92 -4.74
CA GLY A 20 5.82 3.28 -3.96
C GLY A 20 4.98 2.33 -4.80
N ARG A 21 4.71 2.71 -6.05
CA ARG A 21 3.98 1.84 -6.96
C ARG A 21 4.77 0.57 -7.24
N SER A 22 6.07 0.71 -7.48
CA SER A 22 6.92 -0.45 -7.73
C SER A 22 6.95 -1.39 -6.55
N ILE A 23 7.04 -0.83 -5.33
CA ILE A 23 7.03 -1.63 -4.12
C ILE A 23 5.71 -2.38 -3.98
N ALA A 24 4.60 -1.69 -4.20
CA ALA A 24 3.29 -2.30 -4.08
C ALA A 24 3.13 -3.47 -5.05
N LEU A 25 3.56 -3.27 -6.30
CA LEU A 25 3.47 -4.31 -7.30
C LEU A 25 4.36 -5.49 -6.95
N LYS A 26 5.55 -5.22 -6.45
CA LYS A 26 6.48 -6.28 -6.09
C LYS A 26 5.96 -7.10 -4.91
N LEU A 27 5.48 -6.44 -3.86
CA LEU A 27 4.96 -7.16 -2.71
C LEU A 27 3.73 -7.98 -3.09
N ALA A 28 2.88 -7.43 -3.94
CA ALA A 28 1.72 -8.18 -4.41
C ALA A 28 2.14 -9.40 -5.22
N SER A 29 3.21 -9.28 -6.01
CA SER A 29 3.68 -10.40 -6.82
C SER A 29 4.23 -11.52 -5.94
N GLU A 30 4.61 -11.20 -4.70
CA GLU A 30 5.09 -12.19 -3.76
C GLU A 30 3.94 -12.74 -2.88
N GLY A 31 2.73 -12.36 -3.18
CA GLY A 31 1.56 -12.90 -2.48
C GLY A 31 0.95 -12.02 -1.42
N ALA A 32 1.52 -10.84 -1.17
CA ALA A 32 0.97 -9.96 -0.15
C ALA A 32 -0.36 -9.35 -0.60
N HIS A 33 -1.23 -9.12 0.37
CA HIS A 33 -2.44 -8.35 0.15
C HIS A 33 -2.03 -6.89 0.43
N VAL A 34 -2.31 -5.99 -0.51
CA VAL A 34 -1.77 -4.64 -0.44
C VAL A 34 -2.85 -3.58 -0.27
N VAL A 35 -2.62 -2.67 0.67
CA VAL A 35 -3.46 -1.47 0.78
C VAL A 35 -2.66 -0.36 0.12
N VAL A 36 -3.18 0.14 -1.00
CA VAL A 36 -2.52 1.16 -1.80
C VAL A 36 -2.98 2.53 -1.35
N ASN A 37 -2.04 3.41 -1.05
CA ASN A 37 -2.37 4.76 -0.66
C ASN A 37 -1.83 5.79 -1.64
N ASP A 38 -2.59 6.81 -1.90
CA ASP A 38 -2.12 7.99 -2.60
C ASP A 38 -3.04 9.15 -2.21
N LEU A 39 -2.59 10.38 -2.48
CA LEU A 39 -3.42 11.54 -2.28
C LEU A 39 -4.54 11.57 -3.30
N ASP A 40 -4.27 11.05 -4.50
CA ASP A 40 -5.22 11.08 -5.60
C ASP A 40 -5.78 9.69 -5.84
N GLU A 41 -7.06 9.64 -6.10
CA GLU A 41 -7.72 8.37 -6.30
C GLU A 41 -7.30 7.66 -7.57
N ALA A 42 -7.16 8.40 -8.67
CA ALA A 42 -6.87 7.75 -9.96
C ALA A 42 -5.58 6.93 -9.96
N PRO A 43 -4.44 7.48 -9.51
CA PRO A 43 -3.22 6.66 -9.48
C PRO A 43 -3.36 5.45 -8.55
N ALA A 44 -4.03 5.62 -7.42
CA ALA A 44 -4.19 4.50 -6.49
C ALA A 44 -5.03 3.40 -7.11
N GLN A 45 -6.11 3.77 -7.79
CA GLN A 45 -6.97 2.78 -8.41
C GLN A 45 -6.29 2.08 -9.58
N GLU A 46 -5.39 2.76 -10.26
CA GLU A 46 -4.63 2.12 -11.34
C GLU A 46 -3.76 1.00 -10.78
N VAL A 47 -3.11 1.24 -9.64
CA VAL A 47 -2.27 0.22 -9.02
C VAL A 47 -3.11 -0.94 -8.52
N VAL A 48 -4.25 -0.63 -7.91
CA VAL A 48 -5.16 -1.69 -7.43
C VAL A 48 -5.60 -2.55 -8.63
N ALA A 49 -5.96 -1.90 -9.73
CA ALA A 49 -6.40 -2.63 -10.90
C ALA A 49 -5.28 -3.51 -11.47
N ALA A 50 -4.06 -2.98 -11.49
CA ALA A 50 -2.92 -3.73 -12.01
C ALA A 50 -2.65 -4.96 -11.14
N ILE A 51 -2.72 -4.81 -9.82
CA ILE A 51 -2.50 -5.92 -8.90
C ILE A 51 -3.58 -6.98 -9.09
N ARG A 52 -4.83 -6.55 -9.17
CA ARG A 52 -5.93 -7.50 -9.33
C ARG A 52 -5.87 -8.21 -10.67
N ALA A 53 -5.48 -7.50 -11.72
CA ALA A 53 -5.34 -8.10 -13.04
C ALA A 53 -4.27 -9.18 -13.07
N ALA A 54 -3.27 -9.05 -12.20
CA ALA A 54 -2.21 -10.03 -12.10
C ALA A 54 -2.55 -11.17 -11.12
N GLY A 55 -3.76 -11.17 -10.61
CA GLY A 55 -4.20 -12.22 -9.70
C GLY A 55 -4.00 -11.93 -8.22
N GLY A 56 -3.55 -10.74 -7.89
CA GLY A 56 -3.31 -10.38 -6.50
C GLY A 56 -4.52 -9.73 -5.84
N GLN A 57 -4.33 -9.32 -4.61
CA GLN A 57 -5.37 -8.69 -3.80
C GLN A 57 -4.92 -7.29 -3.40
N ALA A 58 -5.74 -6.30 -3.67
CA ALA A 58 -5.42 -4.94 -3.27
C ALA A 58 -6.69 -4.13 -3.10
N VAL A 59 -6.59 -3.12 -2.22
CA VAL A 59 -7.65 -2.13 -2.05
C VAL A 59 -6.97 -0.78 -1.90
N ALA A 60 -7.71 0.29 -2.11
CA ALA A 60 -7.16 1.64 -2.02
C ALA A 60 -7.61 2.31 -0.74
N CYS A 61 -6.74 3.14 -0.19
CA CYS A 61 -7.08 4.03 0.92
C CYS A 61 -6.54 5.41 0.55
N ILE A 62 -7.43 6.30 0.15
CA ILE A 62 -7.04 7.60 -0.36
C ILE A 62 -6.93 8.60 0.76
N GLY A 63 -5.91 9.43 0.71
CA GLY A 63 -5.77 10.49 1.69
C GLY A 63 -4.34 10.89 1.93
N SER A 64 -4.18 11.96 2.68
CA SER A 64 -2.87 12.47 3.03
C SER A 64 -2.37 11.78 4.29
N VAL A 65 -1.10 11.38 4.28
CA VAL A 65 -0.50 10.76 5.46
C VAL A 65 -0.40 11.73 6.62
N THR A 66 -0.61 13.02 6.35
CA THR A 66 -0.57 14.02 7.42
C THR A 66 -1.95 14.31 8.00
N ALA A 67 -3.00 13.71 7.46
CA ALA A 67 -4.34 13.93 7.99
C ALA A 67 -4.44 13.31 9.38
N PRO A 68 -5.11 13.98 10.32
CA PRO A 68 -5.14 13.49 11.70
C PRO A 68 -5.68 12.09 11.89
N ASP A 69 -6.62 11.69 11.03
CA ASP A 69 -7.24 10.38 11.16
C ASP A 69 -6.68 9.36 10.17
N PHE A 70 -5.64 9.72 9.43
CA PHE A 70 -5.17 8.86 8.35
C PHE A 70 -4.70 7.50 8.85
N ALA A 71 -3.92 7.49 9.92
CA ALA A 71 -3.37 6.24 10.43
C ALA A 71 -4.48 5.27 10.82
N GLU A 72 -5.50 5.76 11.48
CA GLU A 72 -6.62 4.93 11.86
C GLU A 72 -7.34 4.37 10.66
N ARG A 73 -7.57 5.20 9.64
CA ARG A 73 -8.26 4.75 8.44
C ARG A 73 -7.43 3.74 7.67
N PHE A 74 -6.13 3.99 7.57
CA PHE A 74 -5.24 3.13 6.81
C PHE A 74 -5.15 1.75 7.46
N ILE A 75 -4.88 1.72 8.75
CA ILE A 75 -4.81 0.48 9.49
C ILE A 75 -6.17 -0.21 9.52
N GLY A 76 -7.22 0.57 9.71
CA GLY A 76 -8.58 0.03 9.72
C GLY A 76 -8.94 -0.63 8.41
N THR A 77 -8.49 -0.06 7.29
CA THR A 77 -8.74 -0.64 5.98
C THR A 77 -8.07 -2.01 5.87
N ALA A 78 -6.82 -2.12 6.33
CA ALA A 78 -6.11 -3.39 6.28
C ALA A 78 -6.82 -4.46 7.11
N VAL A 79 -7.23 -4.10 8.31
CA VAL A 79 -7.88 -5.05 9.20
C VAL A 79 -9.25 -5.44 8.67
N SER A 80 -10.00 -4.46 8.18
CA SER A 80 -11.34 -4.70 7.68
C SER A 80 -11.33 -5.54 6.40
N GLU A 81 -10.42 -5.24 5.48
CA GLU A 81 -10.40 -5.91 4.19
C GLU A 81 -9.59 -7.20 4.19
N PHE A 82 -8.52 -7.25 4.95
CA PHE A 82 -7.60 -8.38 4.91
C PHE A 82 -7.37 -9.05 6.26
N LYS A 83 -8.01 -8.57 7.30
CA LYS A 83 -7.99 -9.18 8.62
C LYS A 83 -6.64 -9.12 9.33
N GLY A 84 -5.78 -8.21 8.96
CA GLY A 84 -4.50 -8.12 9.66
C GLY A 84 -3.60 -7.05 9.08
N LEU A 85 -2.40 -7.00 9.62
CA LEU A 85 -1.39 -6.04 9.20
C LEU A 85 -0.03 -6.62 9.56
N ASP A 86 0.82 -6.81 8.56
CA ASP A 86 2.14 -7.40 8.77
C ASP A 86 3.29 -6.49 8.37
N ILE A 87 3.09 -5.67 7.35
CA ILE A 87 4.16 -4.86 6.78
C ILE A 87 3.68 -3.43 6.58
N ILE A 88 4.49 -2.46 7.00
CA ILE A 88 4.20 -1.06 6.73
C ILE A 88 5.41 -0.45 6.04
N VAL A 89 5.18 0.14 4.87
CA VAL A 89 6.23 0.82 4.12
C VAL A 89 5.88 2.29 4.05
N ASN A 90 6.68 3.12 4.68
CA ASN A 90 6.48 4.56 4.65
C ASN A 90 7.24 5.14 3.49
N ASN A 91 6.59 5.17 2.33
CA ASN A 91 7.20 5.68 1.12
C ASN A 91 6.79 7.12 0.79
N ALA A 92 5.62 7.55 1.24
CA ALA A 92 5.18 8.90 0.95
C ALA A 92 5.92 9.87 1.82
N GLY A 93 7.20 9.86 1.67
CA GLY A 93 8.04 10.67 2.48
C GLY A 93 8.04 12.08 2.01
N TYR A 94 8.63 12.90 2.81
CA TYR A 94 8.85 14.28 2.50
C TYR A 94 10.33 14.39 2.30
N THR A 95 10.74 15.39 1.62
CA THR A 95 12.15 15.53 1.39
C THR A 95 12.92 15.53 2.67
N TRP A 96 12.35 16.05 3.71
CA TRP A 96 13.05 16.10 4.96
C TRP A 96 13.25 14.74 5.57
N ASP A 97 12.45 13.80 5.16
CA ASP A 97 12.58 12.50 5.65
C ASP A 97 13.87 11.91 5.43
N ASN A 98 14.45 12.30 4.42
CA ASN A 98 15.68 11.71 4.07
C ASN A 98 16.72 12.00 5.01
N VAL A 99 16.44 12.89 5.81
CA VAL A 99 17.38 13.27 6.66
C VAL A 99 17.40 12.45 7.79
N VAL A 100 16.51 11.95 8.05
CA VAL A 100 16.45 11.29 9.10
C VAL A 100 16.92 10.19 9.15
N GLN A 101 16.96 10.09 8.85
CA GLN A 101 17.32 9.27 8.89
C GLN A 101 17.80 8.79 9.06
#